data_e66d1e990c9f1ce7d301b7bc7ca70aa8
#
_entry.id   e66d1e990c9f1ce7d301b7bc7ca70aa8
#
_cell.length_a   1.000
_cell.length_b   1.000
_cell.length_c   1.000
_cell.angle_alpha   90.00
_cell.angle_beta   90.00
_cell.angle_gamma   90.00
#
_symmetry.space_group_name_H-M   'P 1'
#
loop_
_entity.id
_entity.type
_entity.pdbx_description
1 polymer ?
#
loop_
_entity_poly.entity_id
_entity_poly.type
_entity_poly.pdbx_seq_one_letter_code
_entity_poly.pdbx_strand_id
1 'polypeptide(L)'
;MPRLRPLPPARALVALGLAATLAGCAHTVRVGGSRHLRVALTEYQLTPETVRAYAGTLTITVRNLGTRTHNLAVSLGSYNEQSPDLVPGSTTTMTLDLAPGKYMLRSTITGDQALGLWGSLDVVATRKT
;
A
#
# COMPACT_ATOMS: atom_id res chain seq x y z
N MET A 1 -31.14 -60.10 -32.18
CA MET A 1 -29.94 -59.29 -32.27
C MET A 1 -30.04 -58.14 -31.30
N PRO A 2 -29.20 -58.11 -30.25
CA PRO A 2 -29.25 -56.99 -29.35
C PRO A 2 -28.70 -55.77 -30.08
N ARG A 3 -29.51 -54.75 -30.16
CA ARG A 3 -29.02 -53.43 -30.67
C ARG A 3 -28.14 -52.78 -29.61
N LEU A 4 -26.87 -52.65 -29.92
CA LEU A 4 -25.98 -51.83 -29.11
C LEU A 4 -26.48 -50.39 -29.14
N ARG A 5 -26.91 -49.89 -28.02
CA ARG A 5 -27.18 -48.46 -27.85
C ARG A 5 -25.85 -47.72 -27.96
N PRO A 6 -25.75 -46.70 -28.79
CA PRO A 6 -24.55 -45.86 -28.77
C PRO A 6 -24.44 -45.20 -27.40
N LEU A 7 -23.30 -45.36 -26.79
CA LEU A 7 -22.96 -44.62 -25.56
C LEU A 7 -23.07 -43.13 -25.84
N PRO A 8 -23.69 -42.36 -24.94
CA PRO A 8 -23.73 -40.93 -25.10
C PRO A 8 -22.29 -40.40 -25.14
N PRO A 9 -22.00 -39.40 -26.00
CA PRO A 9 -20.68 -38.82 -26.01
C PRO A 9 -20.35 -38.34 -24.61
N ALA A 10 -19.19 -38.74 -24.13
CA ALA A 10 -18.65 -38.20 -22.90
C ALA A 10 -18.66 -36.69 -23.02
N ARG A 11 -19.53 -36.05 -22.28
CA ARG A 11 -19.47 -34.61 -22.15
C ARG A 11 -18.13 -34.31 -21.50
N ALA A 12 -17.20 -33.85 -22.31
CA ALA A 12 -16.01 -33.25 -21.77
C ALA A 12 -16.47 -32.12 -20.86
N LEU A 13 -16.38 -32.30 -19.56
CA LEU A 13 -16.40 -31.21 -18.61
C LEU A 13 -15.17 -30.41 -18.93
N VAL A 14 -15.32 -29.40 -19.77
CA VAL A 14 -14.33 -28.33 -19.83
C VAL A 14 -14.41 -27.68 -18.44
N ALA A 15 -13.55 -28.14 -17.57
CA ALA A 15 -13.25 -27.36 -16.38
C ALA A 15 -12.72 -26.03 -16.91
N LEU A 16 -13.61 -25.05 -17.00
CA LEU A 16 -13.20 -23.66 -17.19
C LEU A 16 -12.44 -23.35 -15.92
N GLY A 17 -11.12 -23.55 -15.98
CA GLY A 17 -10.24 -23.05 -14.95
C GLY A 17 -10.50 -21.56 -14.89
N LEU A 18 -11.26 -21.14 -13.87
CA LEU A 18 -11.33 -19.74 -13.50
C LEU A 18 -9.90 -19.38 -13.10
N ALA A 19 -9.10 -18.94 -14.08
CA ALA A 19 -7.90 -18.22 -13.77
C ALA A 19 -8.38 -16.97 -13.03
N ALA A 20 -8.47 -17.08 -11.70
CA ALA A 20 -8.54 -15.92 -10.87
C ALA A 20 -7.24 -15.16 -11.18
N THR A 21 -7.31 -14.25 -12.13
CA THR A 21 -6.31 -13.21 -12.23
C THR A 21 -6.41 -12.47 -10.91
N LEU A 22 -5.51 -12.79 -10.00
CA LEU A 22 -5.17 -11.91 -8.91
C LEU A 22 -4.53 -10.68 -9.56
N ALA A 23 -5.38 -9.89 -10.23
CA ALA A 23 -5.05 -8.50 -10.44
C ALA A 23 -4.95 -7.96 -9.02
N GLY A 24 -3.72 -7.85 -8.49
CA GLY A 24 -3.47 -7.12 -7.28
C GLY A 24 -4.05 -5.75 -7.51
N CYS A 25 -5.28 -5.51 -7.04
CA CYS A 25 -5.82 -4.19 -6.98
C CYS A 25 -4.91 -3.44 -6.03
N ALA A 26 -3.99 -2.63 -6.59
CA ALA A 26 -3.31 -1.61 -5.84
C ALA A 26 -4.40 -0.68 -5.30
N HIS A 27 -4.87 -0.96 -4.09
CA HIS A 27 -5.87 -0.12 -3.45
C HIS A 27 -5.24 1.21 -3.09
N THR A 28 -5.60 2.24 -3.83
CA THR A 28 -5.27 3.60 -3.44
C THR A 28 -6.17 4.00 -2.28
N VAL A 29 -5.58 4.22 -1.12
CA VAL A 29 -6.28 4.75 0.04
C VAL A 29 -6.39 6.26 -0.09
N ARG A 30 -7.61 6.78 0.04
CA ARG A 30 -7.86 8.22 0.05
C ARG A 30 -8.01 8.70 1.48
N VAL A 31 -7.21 9.70 1.84
CA VAL A 31 -7.33 10.35 3.14
C VAL A 31 -8.57 11.24 3.13
N GLY A 32 -9.46 11.01 4.09
CA GLY A 32 -10.70 11.77 4.23
C GLY A 32 -10.54 13.10 4.96
N GLY A 33 -11.67 13.68 5.33
CA GLY A 33 -11.74 14.99 6.01
C GLY A 33 -11.07 15.02 7.39
N SER A 34 -10.86 13.88 8.03
CA SER A 34 -10.11 13.80 9.29
C SER A 34 -8.63 14.17 9.14
N ARG A 35 -8.11 14.18 7.93
CA ARG A 35 -6.70 14.47 7.62
C ARG A 35 -5.72 13.58 8.38
N HIS A 36 -6.13 12.34 8.60
CA HIS A 36 -5.34 11.36 9.35
C HIS A 36 -5.10 10.11 8.50
N LEU A 37 -3.84 9.72 8.38
CA LEU A 37 -3.39 8.52 7.71
C LEU A 37 -2.73 7.58 8.72
N ARG A 38 -3.07 6.31 8.66
CA ARG A 38 -2.38 5.26 9.42
C ARG A 38 -1.52 4.44 8.48
N VAL A 39 -0.25 4.28 8.85
CA VAL A 39 0.74 3.50 8.10
C VAL A 39 1.27 2.39 9.00
N ALA A 40 1.30 1.18 8.48
CA ALA A 40 1.93 0.05 9.12
C ALA A 40 3.19 -0.37 8.34
N LEU A 41 4.25 -0.70 9.06
CA LEU A 41 5.51 -1.18 8.53
C LEU A 41 5.73 -2.63 8.96
N THR A 42 6.05 -3.50 8.03
CA THR A 42 6.45 -4.90 8.28
C THR A 42 7.70 -5.22 7.44
N GLU A 43 8.20 -6.42 7.52
CA GLU A 43 9.27 -6.94 6.64
C GLU A 43 8.62 -7.63 5.42
N TYR A 44 8.64 -7.12 4.24
CA TYR A 44 9.09 -5.78 3.84
C TYR A 44 7.94 -5.15 3.06
N GLN A 45 7.01 -4.58 3.77
CA GLN A 45 5.81 -4.00 3.19
C GLN A 45 5.38 -2.75 3.97
N LEU A 46 5.07 -1.71 3.23
CA LEU A 46 4.42 -0.51 3.74
C LEU A 46 2.93 -0.58 3.39
N THR A 47 2.06 -0.45 4.40
CA THR A 47 0.61 -0.54 4.20
C THR A 47 -0.07 0.72 4.73
N PRO A 48 -0.85 1.44 3.93
CA PRO A 48 -1.09 1.26 2.50
C PRO A 48 0.10 1.71 1.64
N GLU A 49 0.36 1.04 0.52
CA GLU A 49 1.45 1.39 -0.40
C GLU A 49 1.17 2.64 -1.24
N THR A 50 -0.08 2.84 -1.58
CA THR A 50 -0.51 3.96 -2.42
C THR A 50 -1.56 4.77 -1.70
N VAL A 51 -1.26 6.05 -1.48
CA VAL A 51 -2.13 6.98 -0.76
C VAL A 51 -2.36 8.22 -1.60
N ARG A 52 -3.57 8.75 -1.52
CA ARG A 52 -3.95 10.03 -2.10
C ARG A 52 -4.52 10.94 -1.03
N ALA A 53 -4.06 12.17 -0.97
CA ALA A 53 -4.51 13.18 -0.02
C ALA A 53 -4.60 14.55 -0.69
N TYR A 54 -5.37 15.44 -0.10
CA TYR A 54 -5.34 16.85 -0.48
C TYR A 54 -4.16 17.56 0.18
N ALA A 55 -3.66 18.62 -0.46
CA ALA A 55 -2.62 19.49 0.10
C ALA A 55 -3.04 20.08 1.44
N GLY A 56 -2.07 20.41 2.25
CA GLY A 56 -2.23 20.97 3.59
C GLY A 56 -1.70 20.05 4.68
N THR A 57 -2.11 20.29 5.91
CA THR A 57 -1.64 19.52 7.07
C THR A 57 -2.18 18.09 7.04
N LEU A 58 -1.28 17.12 7.17
CA LEU A 58 -1.59 15.69 7.26
C LEU A 58 -0.94 15.11 8.51
N THR A 59 -1.72 14.39 9.30
CA THR A 59 -1.21 13.64 10.45
C THR A 59 -1.06 12.17 10.08
N ILE A 60 0.15 11.64 10.20
CA ILE A 60 0.44 10.23 9.91
C ILE A 60 0.80 9.52 11.20
N THR A 61 0.03 8.50 11.55
CA THR A 61 0.40 7.57 12.63
C THR A 61 1.10 6.38 12.02
N VAL A 62 2.35 6.16 12.41
CA VAL A 62 3.21 5.08 11.91
C VAL A 62 3.38 4.04 12.98
N ARG A 63 3.09 2.80 12.66
CA ARG A 63 3.25 1.65 13.57
C ARG A 63 4.16 0.60 12.94
N ASN A 64 5.16 0.16 13.70
CA ASN A 64 5.99 -0.97 13.31
C ASN A 64 5.35 -2.28 13.78
N LEU A 65 4.78 -3.02 12.85
CA LEU A 65 4.19 -4.36 13.08
C LEU A 65 5.17 -5.49 12.76
N GLY A 66 6.40 -5.15 12.38
CA GLY A 66 7.43 -6.10 12.02
C GLY A 66 8.22 -6.60 13.24
N THR A 67 9.25 -7.36 12.95
CA THR A 67 10.17 -7.95 13.94
C THR A 67 11.53 -7.25 13.98
N ARG A 68 11.73 -6.26 13.10
CA ARG A 68 12.94 -5.46 12.99
C ARG A 68 12.62 -3.97 13.16
N THR A 69 13.65 -3.18 13.41
CA THR A 69 13.54 -1.71 13.45
C THR A 69 13.31 -1.16 12.05
N HIS A 70 12.32 -0.30 11.92
CA HIS A 70 11.98 0.42 10.69
C HIS A 70 11.70 1.88 10.99
N ASN A 71 11.65 2.72 9.97
CA ASN A 71 11.18 4.10 10.09
C ASN A 71 10.36 4.48 8.85
N LEU A 72 9.78 5.68 8.88
CA LEU A 72 9.09 6.26 7.73
C LEU A 72 9.70 7.60 7.37
N ALA A 73 10.16 7.73 6.15
CA ALA A 73 10.52 8.99 5.53
C ALA A 73 9.51 9.35 4.44
N VAL A 74 9.14 10.61 4.39
CA VAL A 74 8.28 11.22 3.37
C VAL A 74 9.11 12.23 2.62
N SER A 75 9.31 12.03 1.32
CA SER A 75 10.24 12.86 0.55
C SER A 75 9.73 13.21 -0.85
N LEU A 76 10.05 14.43 -1.27
CA LEU A 76 9.88 14.91 -2.64
C LEU A 76 10.89 16.05 -2.88
N GLY A 77 11.81 15.84 -3.82
CA GLY A 77 12.88 16.83 -4.09
C GLY A 77 13.70 17.12 -2.83
N SER A 78 13.75 18.38 -2.42
CA SER A 78 14.42 18.81 -1.19
C SER A 78 13.59 18.62 0.07
N TYR A 79 12.30 18.33 -0.05
CA TYR A 79 11.45 18.02 1.09
C TYR A 79 11.78 16.62 1.61
N ASN A 80 12.06 16.53 2.89
CA ASN A 80 12.32 15.23 3.55
C ASN A 80 11.99 15.33 5.03
N GLU A 81 10.96 14.62 5.44
CA GLU A 81 10.57 14.46 6.85
C GLU A 81 10.63 12.98 7.22
N GLN A 82 11.19 12.70 8.37
CA GLN A 82 11.46 11.33 8.79
C GLN A 82 11.01 11.10 10.23
N SER A 83 10.40 9.95 10.48
CA SER A 83 10.11 9.50 11.82
C SER A 83 11.40 9.07 12.55
N PRO A 84 11.39 9.01 13.89
CA PRO A 84 12.40 8.25 14.62
C PRO A 84 12.43 6.78 14.16
N ASP A 85 13.53 6.11 14.43
CA ASP A 85 13.60 4.65 14.27
C ASP A 85 12.63 3.99 15.26
N LEU A 86 11.79 3.12 14.74
CA LEU A 86 10.74 2.43 15.50
C LEU A 86 11.17 0.99 15.74
N VAL A 87 11.35 0.62 16.99
CA VAL A 87 11.52 -0.80 17.36
C VAL A 87 10.19 -1.55 17.16
N PRO A 88 10.23 -2.90 17.04
CA PRO A 88 9.01 -3.68 16.87
C PRO A 88 7.93 -3.33 17.90
N GLY A 89 6.71 -3.12 17.42
CA GLY A 89 5.53 -2.78 18.22
C GLY A 89 5.38 -1.31 18.58
N SER A 90 6.36 -0.45 18.31
CA SER A 90 6.27 0.98 18.62
C SER A 90 5.47 1.76 17.57
N THR A 91 4.92 2.86 18.02
CA THR A 91 4.09 3.78 17.23
C THR A 91 4.58 5.21 17.43
N THR A 92 4.55 5.99 16.35
CA THR A 92 4.81 7.42 16.40
C THR A 92 3.80 8.18 15.55
N THR A 93 3.72 9.48 15.75
CA THR A 93 2.86 10.36 14.95
C THR A 93 3.71 11.47 14.33
N MET A 94 3.52 11.68 13.03
CA MET A 94 4.14 12.75 12.25
C MET A 94 3.06 13.72 11.81
N THR A 95 3.30 15.02 11.94
CA THR A 95 2.41 16.05 11.38
C THR A 95 3.19 16.78 10.30
N LEU A 96 2.68 16.72 9.07
CA LEU A 96 3.33 17.24 7.88
C LEU A 96 2.46 18.30 7.22
N ASP A 97 3.08 19.33 6.69
CA ASP A 97 2.43 20.31 5.83
C ASP A 97 2.89 20.07 4.38
N LEU A 98 1.97 19.58 3.55
CA LEU A 98 2.30 19.04 2.23
C LEU A 98 1.71 19.90 1.11
N ALA A 99 2.60 20.39 0.25
CA ALA A 99 2.24 20.99 -1.03
C ALA A 99 1.84 19.90 -2.04
N PRO A 100 1.09 20.22 -3.09
CA PRO A 100 0.79 19.25 -4.14
C PRO A 100 2.06 18.65 -4.74
N GLY A 101 2.05 17.36 -4.98
CA GLY A 101 3.16 16.61 -5.55
C GLY A 101 3.07 15.12 -5.24
N LYS A 102 3.95 14.35 -5.84
CA LYS A 102 4.04 12.91 -5.62
C LYS A 102 5.22 12.59 -4.72
N TYR A 103 4.90 12.29 -3.47
CA TYR A 103 5.89 11.99 -2.44
C TYR A 103 6.21 10.50 -2.41
N MET A 104 7.47 10.18 -2.13
CA MET A 104 7.88 8.81 -1.83
C MET A 104 7.74 8.57 -0.32
N LEU A 105 7.16 7.43 0.02
CA LEU A 105 7.15 6.86 1.37
C LEU A 105 8.16 5.73 1.41
N ARG A 106 9.08 5.73 2.36
CA ARG A 106 10.09 4.66 2.47
C ARG A 106 10.68 4.56 3.86
N SER A 107 11.22 3.39 4.20
CA SER A 107 12.14 3.28 5.31
C SER A 107 13.56 3.65 4.86
N THR A 108 14.27 4.39 5.67
CA THR A 108 15.68 4.76 5.41
C THR A 108 16.67 3.76 6.03
N ILE A 109 16.17 2.77 6.76
CA ILE A 109 17.02 1.71 7.30
C ILE A 109 17.65 0.94 6.15
N THR A 110 18.95 0.67 6.25
CA THR A 110 19.72 0.03 5.17
C THR A 110 19.06 -1.27 4.70
N GLY A 111 18.76 -1.34 3.39
CA GLY A 111 18.17 -2.49 2.75
C GLY A 111 16.65 -2.53 2.72
N ASP A 112 15.96 -1.80 3.59
CA ASP A 112 14.50 -1.86 3.70
C ASP A 112 13.79 -1.47 2.40
N GLN A 113 14.18 -0.37 1.80
CA GLN A 113 13.59 0.11 0.55
C GLN A 113 13.82 -0.89 -0.59
N ALA A 114 15.02 -1.43 -0.71
CA ALA A 114 15.38 -2.39 -1.74
C ALA A 114 14.59 -3.70 -1.62
N LEU A 115 14.16 -4.04 -0.41
CA LEU A 115 13.38 -5.24 -0.12
C LEU A 115 11.86 -5.03 -0.19
N GLY A 116 11.39 -3.79 -0.43
CA GLY A 116 9.98 -3.52 -0.67
C GLY A 116 9.31 -2.54 0.31
N LEU A 117 10.04 -1.99 1.28
CA LEU A 117 9.50 -1.05 2.27
C LEU A 117 9.43 0.37 1.71
N TRP A 118 8.58 0.56 0.72
CA TRP A 118 8.32 1.85 0.09
C TRP A 118 6.91 1.93 -0.47
N GLY A 119 6.43 3.14 -0.69
CA GLY A 119 5.14 3.44 -1.28
C GLY A 119 5.08 4.85 -1.81
N SER A 120 3.92 5.30 -2.18
CA SER A 120 3.70 6.63 -2.73
C SER A 120 2.54 7.36 -2.07
N LEU A 121 2.71 8.66 -1.91
CA LEU A 121 1.69 9.59 -1.44
C LEU A 121 1.50 10.66 -2.51
N ASP A 122 0.37 10.60 -3.22
CA ASP A 122 -0.02 11.58 -4.21
C ASP A 122 -0.84 12.68 -3.53
N VAL A 123 -0.25 13.86 -3.42
CA VAL A 123 -0.89 15.04 -2.84
C VAL A 123 -1.40 15.93 -3.96
N VAL A 124 -2.71 16.14 -3.98
CA VAL A 124 -3.40 16.94 -4.98
C VAL A 124 -3.85 18.27 -4.39
N ALA A 125 -3.99 19.27 -5.25
CA ALA A 125 -4.48 20.56 -4.83
C ALA A 125 -5.87 20.43 -4.20
N THR A 126 -6.12 21.23 -3.15
CA THR A 126 -7.45 21.31 -2.55
C THR A 126 -8.49 21.68 -3.61
N ARG A 127 -9.63 20.99 -3.58
CA ARG A 127 -10.75 21.35 -4.45
C ARG A 127 -11.22 22.75 -4.06
N LYS A 128 -11.13 23.68 -5.00
CA LYS A 128 -11.81 24.98 -4.85
C LYS A 128 -13.30 24.73 -4.88
N THR A 129 -13.98 25.00 -3.81
CA THR A 129 -15.45 25.10 -3.76
C THR A 129 -15.90 26.42 -4.37
#